data_1701d332f5ba28f2dd28bca66e995d12
#
_entry.id   1701d332f5ba28f2dd28bca66e995d12
#
_cell.length_a   1.000
_cell.length_b   1.000
_cell.length_c   1.000
_cell.angle_alpha   90.00
_cell.angle_beta   90.00
_cell.angle_gamma   90.00
#
_symmetry.space_group_name_H-M   'P 1'
#
loop_
_entity.id
_entity.type
_entity.pdbx_description
1 polymer ?
#
loop_
_entity_poly.entity_id
_entity_poly.type
_entity_poly.pdbx_seq_one_letter_code
_entity_poly.pdbx_strand_id
1 'polypeptide(L)'
;MIMAVIQPKRLDSVRQALAEIDITGVTATEVKGFGRQKGHTELYRGAEFVVDFLPKVKLEIAITAEQVDKVIDTIVGACKVNGGKIGDGKIFVTNLEQVVRIRTGETGSKAL
;
A
#
# COMPACT_ATOMS: atom_id res chain seq x y z
N MET A 1 0.81 0.74 12.10
CA MET A 1 0.73 1.43 10.81
C MET A 1 0.96 0.46 9.68
N ILE A 2 0.03 0.41 8.76
CA ILE A 2 0.20 -0.34 7.54
C ILE A 2 0.58 0.64 6.44
N MET A 3 1.62 0.33 5.72
CA MET A 3 1.96 1.06 4.51
C MET A 3 1.97 0.06 3.37
N ALA A 4 1.29 0.35 2.29
CA ALA A 4 1.24 -0.53 1.14
C ALA A 4 1.59 0.25 -0.11
N VAL A 5 2.43 -0.33 -0.95
CA VAL A 5 2.75 0.28 -2.25
C VAL A 5 2.14 -0.64 -3.29
N ILE A 6 1.18 -0.15 -4.04
CA ILE A 6 0.36 -0.94 -4.94
C ILE A 6 0.32 -0.34 -6.33
N GLN A 7 -0.21 -1.09 -7.27
CA GLN A 7 -0.42 -0.55 -8.60
C GLN A 7 -1.57 0.44 -8.58
N PRO A 8 -1.48 1.53 -9.32
CA PRO A 8 -2.53 2.56 -9.30
C PRO A 8 -3.91 2.03 -9.67
N LYS A 9 -3.97 1.09 -10.59
CA LYS A 9 -5.25 0.55 -11.02
C LYS A 9 -5.94 -0.28 -9.96
N ARG A 10 -5.25 -0.61 -8.88
CA ARG A 10 -5.85 -1.39 -7.79
C ARG A 10 -6.40 -0.51 -6.68
N LEU A 11 -6.20 0.79 -6.76
CA LEU A 11 -6.58 1.68 -5.67
C LEU A 11 -8.07 1.58 -5.34
N ASP A 12 -8.93 1.62 -6.34
CA ASP A 12 -10.36 1.57 -6.07
C ASP A 12 -10.78 0.23 -5.47
N SER A 13 -10.23 -0.87 -5.95
CA SER A 13 -10.54 -2.18 -5.41
C SER A 13 -10.12 -2.30 -3.95
N VAL A 14 -8.95 -1.77 -3.63
CA VAL A 14 -8.46 -1.80 -2.25
C VAL A 14 -9.34 -0.93 -1.36
N ARG A 15 -9.67 0.26 -1.83
CA ARG A 15 -10.50 1.19 -1.04
C ARG A 15 -11.85 0.56 -0.74
N GLN A 16 -12.48 -0.05 -1.75
CA GLN A 16 -13.77 -0.69 -1.54
C GLN A 16 -13.66 -1.87 -0.57
N ALA A 17 -12.65 -2.71 -0.74
CA ALA A 17 -12.48 -3.86 0.12
C ALA A 17 -12.22 -3.46 1.57
N LEU A 18 -11.44 -2.40 1.77
CA LEU A 18 -11.19 -1.91 3.13
C LEU A 18 -12.45 -1.32 3.74
N ALA A 19 -13.26 -0.62 2.96
CA ALA A 19 -14.51 -0.06 3.47
C ALA A 19 -15.46 -1.17 3.93
N GLU A 20 -15.44 -2.31 3.27
CA GLU A 20 -16.28 -3.44 3.65
C GLU A 20 -15.93 -4.01 5.02
N ILE A 21 -14.74 -3.77 5.48
CA ILE A 21 -14.33 -4.20 6.83
C ILE A 21 -14.20 -2.98 7.75
N ASP A 22 -14.89 -1.88 7.40
CA ASP A 22 -14.95 -0.67 8.21
C ASP A 22 -13.63 0.06 8.39
N ILE A 23 -12.74 -0.05 7.45
CA ILE A 23 -11.49 0.71 7.44
C ILE A 23 -11.63 1.81 6.41
N THR A 24 -11.73 3.05 6.88
CA THR A 24 -11.94 4.18 5.99
C THR A 24 -10.87 5.26 6.08
N GLY A 25 -10.09 5.27 7.13
CA GLY A 25 -9.03 6.27 7.27
C GLY A 25 -7.80 5.90 6.48
N VAL A 26 -7.85 6.04 5.18
CA VAL A 26 -6.76 5.64 4.31
C VAL A 26 -6.22 6.87 3.62
N THR A 27 -4.92 7.08 3.71
CA THR A 27 -4.24 8.16 3.00
C THR A 27 -3.53 7.57 1.79
N ALA A 28 -3.75 8.15 0.63
CA ALA A 28 -3.13 7.66 -0.60
C ALA A 28 -2.25 8.74 -1.20
N THR A 29 -1.06 8.36 -1.62
CA THR A 29 -0.09 9.27 -2.22
C THR A 29 0.41 8.64 -3.52
N GLU A 30 0.45 9.42 -4.59
CA GLU A 30 1.02 8.95 -5.84
C GLU A 30 2.54 8.99 -5.72
N VAL A 31 3.18 7.89 -6.05
CA VAL A 31 4.63 7.78 -5.94
C VAL A 31 5.16 7.08 -7.18
N LYS A 32 6.45 7.04 -7.33
CA LYS A 32 7.08 6.31 -8.40
C LYS A 32 7.96 5.25 -7.78
N GLY A 33 7.88 4.07 -8.29
CA GLY A 33 8.68 2.96 -7.79
C GLY A 33 9.58 2.40 -8.86
N PHE A 34 10.72 1.89 -8.43
CA PHE A 34 11.63 1.25 -9.30
C PHE A 34 11.88 -0.11 -8.71
N GLY A 35 11.70 -1.15 -9.48
CA GLY A 35 11.91 -2.49 -8.97
C GLY A 35 11.95 -3.50 -10.09
N ARG A 36 11.93 -4.78 -9.71
CA ARG A 36 12.00 -5.80 -10.66
C ARG A 36 10.65 -5.98 -11.29
N GLN A 37 10.53 -5.72 -12.55
CA GLN A 37 9.29 -5.85 -13.20
C GLN A 37 9.48 -6.42 -14.56
N LYS A 38 8.61 -7.42 -14.92
CA LYS A 38 8.80 -8.08 -16.08
C LYS A 38 8.71 -7.23 -17.25
N GLY A 39 9.51 -7.38 -18.17
CA GLY A 39 9.44 -6.60 -19.34
C GLY A 39 10.19 -5.35 -19.33
N HIS A 40 10.80 -5.04 -18.26
CA HIS A 40 11.46 -3.89 -18.22
C HIS A 40 12.83 -4.01 -18.41
N THR A 41 13.32 -4.98 -18.59
CA THR A 41 14.59 -5.09 -18.52
C THR A 41 15.28 -5.06 -19.66
N GLU A 42 14.82 -5.03 -20.58
CA GLU A 42 15.41 -5.15 -21.66
C GLU A 42 16.54 -4.52 -21.79
N LEU A 43 17.13 -4.53 -21.83
CA LEU A 43 18.02 -3.98 -21.98
C LEU A 43 18.88 -3.72 -22.70
N TYR A 44 19.34 -3.43 -22.92
CA TYR A 44 20.03 -3.03 -23.56
C TYR A 44 21.23 -2.98 -23.50
N ARG A 45 21.75 -2.95 -23.93
CA ARG A 45 22.74 -2.90 -24.06
C ARG A 45 23.47 -2.09 -23.46
N GLY A 46 23.85 -2.37 -22.97
CA GLY A 46 24.67 -1.72 -22.46
C GLY A 46 24.45 -0.67 -21.66
N ALA A 47 24.92 0.17 -21.81
CA ALA A 47 24.79 1.11 -21.00
C ALA A 47 23.60 1.70 -20.92
N GLU A 48 22.92 1.70 -21.73
CA GLU A 48 21.84 2.34 -21.65
C GLU A 48 20.93 1.87 -20.83
N PHE A 49 21.09 1.44 -19.91
CA PHE A 49 20.33 1.04 -19.04
C PHE A 49 19.51 2.02 -18.53
N VAL A 50 18.38 2.08 -18.80
CA VAL A 50 17.53 3.05 -18.34
C VAL A 50 16.80 2.55 -17.19
N VAL A 51 16.78 3.27 -16.12
CA VAL A 51 16.06 2.91 -14.97
C VAL A 51 14.73 3.54 -15.10
N ASP A 52 13.69 2.78 -15.21
CA ASP A 52 12.38 3.31 -15.31
C ASP A 52 11.69 3.33 -13.99
N PHE A 53 11.18 4.47 -13.63
CA PHE A 53 10.34 4.56 -12.47
C PHE A 53 8.89 4.44 -12.94
N LEU A 54 8.16 3.55 -12.30
CA LEU A 54 6.78 3.32 -12.65
C LEU A 54 5.85 3.94 -11.63
N PRO A 55 4.70 4.42 -12.07
CA PRO A 55 3.74 5.00 -11.12
C PRO A 55 3.23 3.93 -10.17
N LYS A 56 3.14 4.28 -8.92
CA LYS A 56 2.59 3.43 -7.87
C LYS A 56 1.76 4.33 -6.96
N VAL A 57 1.01 3.71 -6.08
CA VAL A 57 0.27 4.43 -5.05
C VAL A 57 0.72 3.89 -3.71
N LYS A 58 1.05 4.80 -2.80
CA LYS A 58 1.38 4.43 -1.43
C LYS A 58 0.17 4.68 -0.57
N LEU A 59 -0.26 3.67 0.16
CA LEU A 59 -1.35 3.79 1.11
C LEU A 59 -0.78 3.79 2.51
N GLU A 60 -1.34 4.62 3.37
CA GLU A 60 -0.97 4.63 4.78
C GLU A 60 -2.23 4.50 5.60
N ILE A 61 -2.27 3.54 6.49
CA ILE A 61 -3.46 3.21 7.26
C ILE A 61 -3.06 2.95 8.69
N ALA A 62 -3.58 3.75 9.61
CA ALA A 62 -3.33 3.55 11.03
C ALA A 62 -4.47 2.71 11.61
N ILE A 63 -4.15 1.57 12.19
CA ILE A 63 -5.14 0.64 12.70
C ILE A 63 -4.66 0.06 14.02
N THR A 64 -5.54 -0.62 14.72
CA THR A 64 -5.15 -1.31 15.94
C THR A 64 -4.43 -2.60 15.60
N ALA A 65 -3.71 -3.14 16.55
CA ALA A 65 -2.97 -4.38 16.35
C ALA A 65 -3.89 -5.55 15.97
N GLU A 66 -5.09 -5.58 16.52
CA GLU A 66 -6.02 -6.65 16.24
C GLU A 66 -6.51 -6.66 14.79
N GLN A 67 -6.41 -5.53 14.11
CA GLN A 67 -6.89 -5.42 12.74
C GLN A 67 -5.83 -5.75 11.70
N VAL A 68 -4.59 -5.89 12.11
CA VAL A 68 -3.47 -6.00 11.17
C VAL A 68 -3.63 -7.15 10.19
N ASP A 69 -3.87 -8.35 10.70
CA ASP A 69 -3.94 -9.51 9.81
C ASP A 69 -5.09 -9.39 8.83
N LYS A 70 -6.23 -8.89 9.29
CA LYS A 70 -7.38 -8.74 8.42
C LYS A 70 -7.13 -7.72 7.34
N VAL A 71 -6.49 -6.63 7.68
CA VAL A 71 -6.18 -5.59 6.70
C VAL A 71 -5.17 -6.10 5.68
N ILE A 72 -4.15 -6.82 6.12
CA ILE A 72 -3.18 -7.40 5.21
C ILE A 72 -3.88 -8.34 4.22
N ASP A 73 -4.71 -9.25 4.73
CA ASP A 73 -5.38 -10.21 3.87
C ASP A 73 -6.30 -9.51 2.86
N THR A 74 -6.96 -8.45 3.30
CA THR A 74 -7.85 -7.69 2.45
C THR A 74 -7.10 -7.00 1.32
N ILE A 75 -5.96 -6.37 1.63
CA ILE A 75 -5.15 -5.70 0.62
C ILE A 75 -4.56 -6.73 -0.35
N VAL A 76 -4.05 -7.83 0.16
CA VAL A 76 -3.46 -8.88 -0.68
C VAL A 76 -4.53 -9.42 -1.65
N GLY A 77 -5.73 -9.68 -1.14
CA GLY A 77 -6.80 -10.19 -1.99
C GLY A 77 -7.20 -9.22 -3.08
N ALA A 78 -7.14 -7.93 -2.81
CA ALA A 78 -7.53 -6.92 -3.81
C ALA A 78 -6.41 -6.62 -4.80
N CYS A 79 -5.16 -6.90 -4.46
CA CYS A 79 -4.02 -6.51 -5.30
C CYS A 79 -3.38 -7.66 -6.06
N LYS A 80 -3.57 -8.89 -5.59
CA LYS A 80 -2.87 -10.01 -6.17
C LYS A 80 -3.49 -10.37 -7.52
N VAL A 81 -2.68 -10.49 -8.53
CA VAL A 81 -3.14 -10.78 -9.87
C VAL A 81 -2.85 -12.22 -10.22
N ASN A 82 -3.90 -13.00 -10.54
CA ASN A 82 -3.73 -14.37 -11.02
C ASN A 82 -2.68 -15.19 -10.30
N GLY A 83 -2.80 -15.27 -9.01
CA GLY A 83 -1.87 -16.07 -8.20
C GLY A 83 -0.58 -15.37 -7.83
N GLY A 84 -0.45 -14.13 -8.23
CA GLY A 84 0.71 -13.33 -7.85
C GLY A 84 1.63 -13.03 -9.02
N LYS A 85 1.91 -11.77 -9.24
CA LYS A 85 2.81 -11.33 -10.28
C LYS A 85 3.78 -10.30 -9.76
N ILE A 86 4.92 -10.22 -10.39
CA ILE A 86 5.88 -9.18 -10.06
C ILE A 86 5.23 -7.85 -10.34
N GLY A 87 5.31 -6.96 -9.40
CA GLY A 87 4.70 -5.64 -9.52
C GLY A 87 3.39 -5.48 -8.77
N ASP A 88 2.87 -6.55 -8.16
CA ASP A 88 1.64 -6.46 -7.39
C ASP A 88 1.78 -5.57 -6.16
N GLY A 89 2.95 -5.45 -5.62
CA GLY A 89 3.22 -4.52 -4.54
C GLY A 89 3.74 -5.18 -3.26
N LYS A 90 3.89 -4.35 -2.25
CA LYS A 90 4.37 -4.81 -0.94
C LYS A 90 3.63 -4.11 0.16
N ILE A 91 3.55 -4.77 1.29
CA ILE A 91 2.95 -4.21 2.49
C ILE A 91 4.00 -4.19 3.58
N PHE A 92 4.07 -3.07 4.28
CA PHE A 92 5.01 -2.89 5.39
C PHE A 92 4.20 -2.63 6.65
N VAL A 93 4.57 -3.25 7.75
CA VAL A 93 3.88 -3.06 9.02
C VAL A 93 4.87 -2.51 10.02
N THR A 94 4.52 -1.42 10.66
CA THR A 94 5.37 -0.83 11.68
C THR A 94 4.55 -0.50 12.92
N ASN A 95 5.21 -0.37 14.05
CA ASN A 95 4.54 0.07 15.24
C ASN A 95 4.38 1.57 15.20
N LEU A 96 3.20 2.02 15.62
CA LEU A 96 2.92 3.44 15.65
C LEU A 96 2.97 3.84 17.10
N GLU A 97 3.89 4.71 17.47
CA GLU A 97 4.05 5.04 18.88
C GLU A 97 2.91 5.85 19.42
N GLN A 98 2.33 6.73 18.64
CA GLN A 98 1.26 7.57 19.12
C GLN A 98 0.43 8.08 17.97
N VAL A 99 -0.85 8.26 18.19
CA VAL A 99 -1.76 8.88 17.25
C VAL A 99 -2.51 9.96 18.01
N VAL A 100 -2.63 11.12 17.44
CA VAL A 100 -3.38 12.21 18.05
C VAL A 100 -4.37 12.75 17.02
N ARG A 101 -5.64 12.81 17.39
CA ARG A 101 -6.64 13.41 16.51
C ARG A 101 -6.61 14.92 16.73
N ILE A 102 -6.33 15.65 15.71
CA ILE A 102 -6.12 17.10 15.82
C ILE A 102 -7.38 17.80 16.37
N ARG A 103 -8.54 17.39 15.86
CA ARG A 103 -9.78 18.08 16.25
C ARG A 103 -10.12 17.94 17.73
N THR A 104 -9.88 16.79 18.30
CA THR A 104 -10.32 16.50 19.67
C THR A 104 -9.18 16.38 20.67
N GLY A 105 -7.96 16.22 20.21
CA GLY A 105 -6.84 15.93 21.10
C GLY A 105 -6.81 14.51 21.63
N GLU A 106 -7.75 13.67 21.19
CA GLU A 106 -7.75 12.27 21.64
C GLU A 106 -6.49 11.56 21.15
N THR A 107 -6.03 10.60 21.93
CA THR A 107 -4.83 9.85 21.61
C THR A 107 -5.11 8.35 21.67
N GLY A 108 -4.17 7.58 21.14
CA GLY A 108 -4.25 6.13 21.17
C GLY A 108 -5.35 5.60 20.27
N SER A 109 -5.92 4.47 20.63
CA SER A 109 -6.91 3.81 19.78
C SER A 109 -8.15 4.67 19.58
N LYS A 110 -8.44 5.57 20.47
CA LYS A 110 -9.60 6.46 20.31
C LYS A 110 -9.38 7.48 19.20
N ALA A 111 -8.15 7.72 18.82
CA ALA A 111 -7.83 8.68 17.76
C ALA A 111 -7.88 8.06 16.37
N LEU A 112 -8.04 6.76 16.29
CA LEU A 112 -8.07 6.08 14.99
C LEU A 112 -9.42 6.20 14.29
#